data_83ee74af304a8dfbea851784b127874b
#
_entry.id   83ee74af304a8dfbea851784b127874b
#
_cell.length_a   1.000
_cell.length_b   1.000
_cell.length_c   1.000
_cell.angle_alpha   90.00
_cell.angle_beta   90.00
_cell.angle_gamma   90.00
#
_symmetry.space_group_name_H-M   'P 1'
#
loop_
_entity.id
_entity.type
_entity.pdbx_description
1 polymer ?
#
loop_
_entity_poly.entity_id
_entity_poly.type
_entity_poly.pdbx_seq_one_letter_code
_entity_poly.pdbx_strand_id
1 'polypeptide(L)'
;MKKRWFLQVSLILFILVSFFQPLQLVSGQVDAPEAIVVQLKGPLTPVWSGYLQRGINRAMSTGAGLLIIELNTPGGSVDLMNHLVQQILASPVPVVVYVTPRGAMAASAGTLLVLSGHIAAMAP
;
A
#
# COMPACT_ATOMS: atom_id res chain seq x y z
N MET A 1 -62.51 -11.95 -29.76
CA MET A 1 -61.50 -12.99 -29.44
C MET A 1 -60.05 -12.54 -29.74
N LYS A 2 -59.73 -11.77 -30.75
CA LYS A 2 -58.36 -11.34 -31.12
C LYS A 2 -57.68 -10.41 -30.10
N LYS A 3 -58.41 -9.54 -29.41
CA LYS A 3 -57.86 -8.59 -28.43
C LYS A 3 -57.25 -9.23 -27.16
N ARG A 4 -57.84 -10.34 -26.69
CA ARG A 4 -57.37 -11.07 -25.51
C ARG A 4 -56.07 -11.87 -25.80
N TRP A 5 -55.95 -12.38 -27.01
CA TRP A 5 -54.76 -13.10 -27.48
C TRP A 5 -53.56 -12.15 -27.60
N PHE A 6 -53.74 -10.94 -28.15
CA PHE A 6 -52.67 -9.92 -28.19
C PHE A 6 -52.16 -9.52 -26.80
N LEU A 7 -53.05 -9.38 -25.81
CA LEU A 7 -52.67 -9.08 -24.44
C LEU A 7 -51.87 -10.22 -23.77
N GLN A 8 -52.24 -11.46 -24.05
CA GLN A 8 -51.50 -12.63 -23.50
C GLN A 8 -50.11 -12.76 -24.14
N VAL A 9 -49.99 -12.58 -25.43
CA VAL A 9 -48.68 -12.61 -26.14
C VAL A 9 -47.79 -11.46 -25.69
N SER A 10 -48.31 -10.28 -25.49
CA SER A 10 -47.58 -9.12 -24.97
C SER A 10 -47.10 -9.35 -23.54
N LEU A 11 -47.89 -9.97 -22.67
CA LEU A 11 -47.49 -10.29 -21.28
C LEU A 11 -46.39 -11.34 -21.22
N ILE A 12 -46.48 -12.37 -22.08
CA ILE A 12 -45.45 -13.43 -22.17
C ILE A 12 -44.13 -12.83 -22.69
N LEU A 13 -44.18 -11.95 -23.67
CA LEU A 13 -43.00 -11.27 -24.23
C LEU A 13 -42.34 -10.37 -23.17
N PHE A 14 -43.15 -9.67 -22.34
CA PHE A 14 -42.65 -8.81 -21.28
C PHE A 14 -41.95 -9.62 -20.16
N ILE A 15 -42.52 -10.78 -19.82
CA ILE A 15 -41.93 -11.71 -18.85
C ILE A 15 -40.60 -12.27 -19.38
N LEU A 16 -40.55 -12.68 -20.67
CA LEU A 16 -39.33 -13.19 -21.29
C LEU A 16 -38.20 -12.14 -21.34
N VAL A 17 -38.53 -10.88 -21.63
CA VAL A 17 -37.57 -9.77 -21.66
C VAL A 17 -37.06 -9.45 -20.25
N SER A 18 -37.90 -9.59 -19.21
CA SER A 18 -37.50 -9.39 -17.80
C SER A 18 -36.52 -10.46 -17.30
N PHE A 19 -36.54 -11.66 -17.87
CA PHE A 19 -35.57 -12.71 -17.55
C PHE A 19 -34.23 -12.55 -18.25
N PHE A 20 -34.15 -11.67 -19.26
CA PHE A 20 -32.91 -11.37 -20.00
C PHE A 20 -32.21 -10.13 -19.45
N GLN A 21 -32.25 -9.92 -18.14
CA GLN A 21 -31.40 -8.94 -17.49
C GLN A 21 -29.95 -9.46 -17.59
N PRO A 22 -29.03 -8.75 -18.24
CA PRO A 22 -27.64 -9.16 -18.21
C PRO A 22 -27.19 -9.14 -16.74
N LEU A 23 -26.74 -10.29 -16.24
CA LEU A 23 -26.06 -10.36 -14.96
C LEU A 23 -24.88 -9.39 -15.07
N GLN A 24 -25.03 -8.20 -14.54
CA GLN A 24 -23.90 -7.30 -14.38
C GLN A 24 -22.99 -7.97 -13.34
N LEU A 25 -21.98 -8.67 -13.84
CA LEU A 25 -20.85 -9.05 -13.02
C LEU A 25 -20.30 -7.74 -12.46
N VAL A 26 -20.65 -7.44 -11.22
CA VAL A 26 -19.96 -6.42 -10.44
C VAL A 26 -18.53 -6.92 -10.33
N SER A 27 -17.69 -6.51 -11.27
CA SER A 27 -16.24 -6.61 -11.17
C SER A 27 -15.88 -5.71 -9.99
N GLY A 28 -15.89 -6.27 -8.81
CA GLY A 28 -15.28 -5.65 -7.65
C GLY A 28 -13.80 -5.58 -7.96
N GLN A 29 -13.39 -4.51 -8.62
CA GLN A 29 -12.01 -4.11 -8.71
C GLN A 29 -11.64 -3.71 -7.27
N VAL A 30 -11.14 -4.68 -6.51
CA VAL A 30 -10.43 -4.40 -5.27
C VAL A 30 -9.15 -3.72 -5.78
N ASP A 31 -9.16 -2.39 -5.79
CA ASP A 31 -7.92 -1.64 -5.96
C ASP A 31 -6.97 -2.16 -4.87
N ALA A 32 -5.96 -2.93 -5.30
CA ALA A 32 -4.94 -3.38 -4.38
C ALA A 32 -4.35 -2.13 -3.72
N PRO A 33 -4.26 -2.08 -2.38
CA PRO A 33 -3.75 -0.90 -1.72
C PRO A 33 -2.36 -0.58 -2.26
N GLU A 34 -2.22 0.62 -2.82
CA GLU A 34 -0.94 1.10 -3.35
C GLU A 34 0.08 1.14 -2.21
N ALA A 35 1.31 0.73 -2.48
CA ALA A 35 2.42 0.84 -1.54
C ALA A 35 3.39 1.91 -2.02
N ILE A 36 3.80 2.80 -1.13
CA ILE A 36 4.88 3.75 -1.41
C ILE A 36 6.21 3.12 -0.99
N VAL A 37 7.21 3.18 -1.86
CA VAL A 37 8.55 2.65 -1.60
C VAL A 37 9.54 3.80 -1.46
N VAL A 38 10.32 3.78 -0.37
CA VAL A 38 11.41 4.72 -0.08
C VAL A 38 12.70 3.94 0.07
N GLN A 39 13.73 4.28 -0.70
CA GLN A 39 15.03 3.61 -0.65
C GLN A 39 16.02 4.40 0.21
N LEU A 40 16.55 3.79 1.27
CA LEU A 40 17.56 4.35 2.15
C LEU A 40 18.84 3.51 2.08
N LYS A 41 19.83 3.99 1.29
CA LYS A 41 21.10 3.30 1.03
C LYS A 41 22.29 4.13 1.47
N GLY A 42 23.27 3.48 2.11
CA GLY A 42 24.52 4.10 2.60
C GLY A 42 24.43 4.60 4.04
N PRO A 43 25.37 5.40 4.50
CA PRO A 43 25.37 5.96 5.87
C PRO A 43 24.15 6.87 6.09
N LEU A 44 23.67 6.94 7.34
CA LEU A 44 22.62 7.89 7.71
C LEU A 44 23.08 9.33 7.43
N THR A 45 22.27 10.07 6.69
CA THR A 45 22.52 11.49 6.38
C THR A 45 21.29 12.33 6.73
N PRO A 46 21.44 13.65 6.96
CA PRO A 46 20.30 14.53 7.24
C PRO A 46 19.22 14.53 6.14
N VAL A 47 19.60 14.23 4.89
CA VAL A 47 18.68 14.12 3.75
C VAL A 47 17.64 13.02 3.93
N TRP A 48 17.98 11.95 4.66
CA TRP A 48 17.08 10.81 4.88
C TRP A 48 15.79 11.21 5.63
N SER A 49 15.92 12.09 6.62
CA SER A 49 14.76 12.56 7.39
C SER A 49 13.74 13.27 6.48
N GLY A 50 14.20 14.21 5.66
CA GLY A 50 13.33 14.89 4.70
C GLY A 50 12.78 13.97 3.62
N TYR A 51 13.56 12.97 3.19
CA TYR A 51 13.13 12.00 2.19
C TYR A 51 12.07 11.05 2.75
N LEU A 52 12.26 10.51 3.94
CA LEU A 52 11.28 9.68 4.64
C LEU A 52 9.98 10.44 4.90
N GLN A 53 10.06 11.69 5.36
CA GLN A 53 8.87 12.52 5.59
C GLN A 53 8.06 12.73 4.31
N ARG A 54 8.72 12.96 3.18
CA ARG A 54 8.03 13.04 1.87
C ARG A 54 7.35 11.72 1.50
N GLY A 55 8.00 10.59 1.77
CA GLY A 55 7.42 9.25 1.55
C GLY A 55 6.14 9.05 2.38
N ILE A 56 6.17 9.39 3.68
CA ILE A 56 5.02 9.33 4.58
C ILE A 56 3.89 10.24 4.07
N ASN A 57 4.20 11.49 3.75
CA ASN A 57 3.22 12.45 3.25
C ASN A 57 2.60 11.98 1.92
N ARG A 58 3.40 11.37 1.05
CA ARG A 58 2.91 10.79 -0.21
C ARG A 58 1.95 9.63 0.05
N ALA A 59 2.31 8.71 0.95
CA ALA A 59 1.45 7.59 1.32
C ALA A 59 0.10 8.07 1.86
N MET A 60 0.11 9.09 2.72
CA MET A 60 -1.12 9.72 3.23
C MET A 60 -1.96 10.36 2.11
N SER A 61 -1.34 11.12 1.22
CA SER A 61 -2.06 11.88 0.19
C SER A 61 -2.65 11.01 -0.92
N THR A 62 -2.08 9.82 -1.15
CA THR A 62 -2.58 8.84 -2.13
C THR A 62 -3.51 7.80 -1.52
N GLY A 63 -3.66 7.77 -0.20
CA GLY A 63 -4.40 6.70 0.48
C GLY A 63 -3.70 5.35 0.41
N ALA A 64 -2.36 5.35 0.27
CA ALA A 64 -1.59 4.11 0.21
C ALA A 64 -1.78 3.26 1.48
N GLY A 65 -1.92 1.95 1.31
CA GLY A 65 -2.14 1.01 2.41
C GLY A 65 -0.92 0.81 3.30
N LEU A 66 0.30 1.10 2.78
CA LEU A 66 1.55 0.97 3.52
C LEU A 66 2.71 1.76 2.87
N LEU A 67 3.74 2.02 3.67
CA LEU A 67 5.03 2.55 3.26
C LEU A 67 6.10 1.47 3.43
N ILE A 68 6.87 1.19 2.40
CA ILE A 68 8.01 0.26 2.45
C ILE A 68 9.31 1.07 2.45
N ILE A 69 10.15 0.86 3.46
CA ILE A 69 11.51 1.39 3.52
C ILE A 69 12.46 0.28 3.10
N GLU A 70 13.02 0.36 1.90
CA GLU A 70 14.13 -0.49 1.48
C GLU A 70 15.43 0.01 2.10
N LEU A 71 15.97 -0.76 3.04
CA LEU A 71 17.10 -0.35 3.86
C LEU A 71 18.38 -1.14 3.53
N ASN A 72 19.48 -0.41 3.33
CA ASN A 72 20.82 -0.98 3.26
C ASN A 72 21.81 0.03 3.84
N THR A 73 22.21 -0.12 5.12
CA THR A 73 23.02 0.89 5.83
C THR A 73 24.03 0.27 6.78
N PRO A 74 25.27 0.82 6.82
CA PRO A 74 26.21 0.52 7.89
C PRO A 74 25.86 1.22 9.20
N GLY A 75 24.86 2.10 9.22
CA GLY A 75 24.49 2.95 10.35
C GLY A 75 24.91 4.39 10.19
N GLY A 76 25.06 5.11 11.30
CA GLY A 76 25.46 6.52 11.32
C GLY A 76 25.16 7.19 12.65
N SER A 77 24.95 8.52 12.63
CA SER A 77 24.72 9.34 13.82
C SER A 77 23.52 8.88 14.64
N VAL A 78 23.67 8.85 15.96
CA VAL A 78 22.60 8.53 16.92
C VAL A 78 21.47 9.54 16.84
N ASP A 79 21.76 10.81 16.67
CA ASP A 79 20.73 11.85 16.57
C ASP A 79 19.86 11.68 15.32
N LEU A 80 20.48 11.38 14.18
CA LEU A 80 19.75 11.10 12.94
C LEU A 80 18.92 9.83 13.06
N MET A 81 19.48 8.79 13.68
CA MET A 81 18.75 7.55 13.96
C MET A 81 17.51 7.84 14.82
N ASN A 82 17.65 8.56 15.94
CA ASN A 82 16.53 8.89 16.80
C ASN A 82 15.44 9.66 16.05
N HIS A 83 15.83 10.61 15.18
CA HIS A 83 14.89 11.35 14.34
C HIS A 83 14.11 10.42 13.39
N LEU A 84 14.80 9.52 12.70
CA LEU A 84 14.18 8.58 11.77
C LEU A 84 13.27 7.59 12.51
N VAL A 85 13.70 7.05 13.65
CA VAL A 85 12.90 6.18 14.52
C VAL A 85 11.59 6.87 14.92
N GLN A 86 11.66 8.12 15.37
CA GLN A 86 10.47 8.88 15.75
C GLN A 86 9.53 9.10 14.55
N GLN A 87 10.06 9.40 13.36
CA GLN A 87 9.23 9.53 12.15
C GLN A 87 8.52 8.22 11.79
N ILE A 88 9.21 7.08 11.91
CA ILE A 88 8.62 5.75 11.65
C ILE A 88 7.52 5.46 12.67
N LEU A 89 7.80 5.62 13.96
CA LEU A 89 6.83 5.35 15.03
C LEU A 89 5.60 6.29 15.00
N ALA A 90 5.78 7.53 14.56
CA ALA A 90 4.71 8.52 14.45
C ALA A 90 3.96 8.43 13.11
N SER A 91 4.33 7.51 12.22
CA SER A 91 3.69 7.38 10.91
C SER A 91 2.23 6.96 11.04
N PRO A 92 1.28 7.71 10.46
CA PRO A 92 -0.12 7.31 10.41
C PRO A 92 -0.41 6.18 9.41
N VAL A 93 0.59 5.82 8.57
CA VAL A 93 0.51 4.73 7.59
C VAL A 93 1.42 3.60 8.09
N PRO A 94 1.00 2.33 8.04
CA PRO A 94 1.86 1.20 8.40
C PRO A 94 3.20 1.24 7.64
N VAL A 95 4.31 1.07 8.36
CA VAL A 95 5.66 1.10 7.80
C VAL A 95 6.28 -0.29 7.86
N VAL A 96 6.70 -0.79 6.71
CA VAL A 96 7.51 -2.01 6.57
C VAL A 96 8.96 -1.58 6.38
N VAL A 97 9.87 -2.03 7.25
CA VAL A 97 11.31 -1.86 7.03
C VAL A 97 11.87 -3.15 6.46
N TYR A 98 12.29 -3.10 5.21
CA TYR A 98 12.76 -4.24 4.44
C TYR A 98 14.26 -4.11 4.14
N VAL A 99 15.08 -4.97 4.77
CA VAL A 99 16.53 -5.01 4.51
C VAL A 99 16.76 -5.72 3.18
N THR A 100 17.18 -4.97 2.17
CA THR A 100 17.30 -5.44 0.78
C THR A 100 18.38 -4.66 0.02
N PRO A 101 18.97 -5.21 -1.05
CA PRO A 101 18.82 -6.55 -1.63
C PRO A 101 19.49 -7.66 -0.77
N ARG A 102 19.53 -8.89 -1.31
CA ARG A 102 20.31 -9.98 -0.70
C ARG A 102 21.74 -9.50 -0.40
N GLY A 103 22.21 -9.75 0.82
CA GLY A 103 23.52 -9.26 1.30
C GLY A 103 23.52 -7.80 1.79
N ALA A 104 22.36 -7.12 1.78
CA ALA A 104 22.22 -5.82 2.41
C ALA A 104 22.40 -5.92 3.92
N MET A 105 22.75 -4.81 4.54
CA MET A 105 22.94 -4.74 5.99
C MET A 105 22.06 -3.66 6.62
N ALA A 106 21.70 -3.88 7.87
CA ALA A 106 21.12 -2.89 8.77
C ALA A 106 21.96 -2.86 10.04
N ALA A 107 23.19 -2.36 9.93
CA ALA A 107 24.15 -2.38 11.01
C ALA A 107 24.02 -1.16 11.92
N SER A 108 24.40 -1.32 13.22
CA SER A 108 24.42 -0.24 14.21
C SER A 108 23.06 0.49 14.28
N ALA A 109 23.01 1.80 14.00
CA ALA A 109 21.78 2.60 13.93
C ALA A 109 20.71 1.98 13.00
N GLY A 110 21.11 1.29 11.95
CA GLY A 110 20.20 0.59 11.02
C GLY A 110 19.36 -0.49 11.71
N THR A 111 19.91 -1.18 12.71
CA THR A 111 19.16 -2.19 13.49
C THR A 111 17.95 -1.55 14.19
N LEU A 112 18.13 -0.36 14.78
CA LEU A 112 17.05 0.34 15.46
C LEU A 112 15.97 0.86 14.50
N LEU A 113 16.36 1.22 13.27
CA LEU A 113 15.40 1.56 12.23
C LEU A 113 14.55 0.34 11.85
N VAL A 114 15.14 -0.85 11.74
CA VAL A 114 14.39 -2.08 11.46
C VAL A 114 13.41 -2.38 12.60
N LEU A 115 13.84 -2.27 13.84
CA LEU A 115 13.02 -2.53 15.02
C LEU A 115 11.91 -1.50 15.23
N SER A 116 12.04 -0.30 14.69
CA SER A 116 11.02 0.74 14.76
C SER A 116 9.89 0.57 13.71
N GLY A 117 10.09 -0.27 12.72
CA GLY A 117 9.05 -0.59 11.72
C GLY A 117 7.87 -1.34 12.34
N HIS A 118 6.68 -1.12 11.81
CA HIS A 118 5.49 -1.91 12.18
C HIS A 118 5.65 -3.37 11.75
N ILE A 119 6.39 -3.58 10.65
CA ILE A 119 6.82 -4.89 10.16
C ILE A 119 8.29 -4.79 9.80
N ALA A 120 9.08 -5.79 10.23
CA ALA A 120 10.48 -5.96 9.86
C ALA A 120 10.61 -7.15 8.91
N ALA A 121 11.32 -6.98 7.81
CA ALA A 121 11.58 -8.03 6.83
C ALA A 121 13.02 -7.94 6.32
N MET A 122 13.54 -9.06 5.83
CA MET A 122 14.88 -9.14 5.25
C MET A 122 14.87 -10.04 4.03
N ALA A 123 15.64 -9.66 3.01
CA ALA A 123 15.90 -10.53 1.86
C ALA A 123 16.72 -11.75 2.28
N PRO A 124 16.44 -12.94 1.70
CA PRO A 124 17.14 -14.20 1.99
C PRO A 124 18.62 -14.20 1.59
#